data_4f685c19d7274b19a3980bcd31ffc95d
#
_entry.id   4f685c19d7274b19a3980bcd31ffc95d
#
_cell.length_a   1.000
_cell.length_b   1.000
_cell.length_c   1.000
_cell.angle_alpha   90.00
_cell.angle_beta   90.00
_cell.angle_gamma   90.00
#
_symmetry.space_group_name_H-M   'P 1'
#
loop_
_entity.id
_entity.type
_entity.pdbx_description
1 polymer ?
#
loop_
_entity_poly.entity_id
_entity_poly.type
_entity_poly.pdbx_seq_one_letter_code
_entity_poly.pdbx_strand_id
1 'polypeptide(L)'
;MARSLDSSPDSASLPDNNDQSDRREHTRNIKVMRIARLKDIQMHAECLGMVRDVSSGGMMIDALFPLEVGHQISVALLDDQELTGEIVWREGRTVGVKFADEIAVEEVLARPAVKIDGQRSRLPRFQACKSTHITYDNRVYDAVLSNISQRGAKLSCDAVPRMNSNIVIRMDPNHSVAATVKWRSAQIIGVEFHRLLPMAELADWIALD
;
A
#
# COMPACT_ATOMS: atom_id res chain seq x y z
N MET A 1 64.12 -42.02 48.72
CA MET A 1 64.13 -42.72 47.41
C MET A 1 62.81 -42.45 46.75
N ALA A 2 62.88 -41.58 45.74
CA ALA A 2 62.36 -41.80 44.37
C ALA A 2 60.87 -42.07 44.27
N ARG A 3 60.06 -41.52 43.44
CA ARG A 3 60.21 -40.83 42.14
C ARG A 3 58.91 -40.12 41.82
N SER A 4 59.03 -38.96 41.18
CA SER A 4 58.04 -38.28 40.35
C SER A 4 57.30 -39.23 39.38
N LEU A 5 56.04 -38.95 39.11
CA LEU A 5 55.49 -39.02 37.74
C LEU A 5 54.45 -37.96 37.53
N ASP A 6 54.80 -37.07 36.69
CA ASP A 6 54.07 -36.09 35.98
C ASP A 6 53.08 -36.73 35.01
N SER A 7 51.88 -36.30 34.95
CA SER A 7 51.00 -36.52 33.79
C SER A 7 49.91 -35.47 33.79
N SER A 8 50.11 -34.42 33.00
CA SER A 8 49.05 -33.52 32.57
C SER A 8 48.08 -34.26 31.62
N PRO A 9 46.82 -34.02 31.70
CA PRO A 9 45.88 -34.30 30.60
C PRO A 9 45.53 -33.03 29.83
N ASP A 10 45.84 -33.14 28.62
CA ASP A 10 45.20 -32.66 27.39
C ASP A 10 44.11 -31.59 27.53
N SER A 11 44.41 -30.42 27.00
CA SER A 11 43.47 -29.35 26.76
C SER A 11 42.68 -29.64 25.48
N ALA A 12 41.49 -30.21 25.63
CA ALA A 12 40.50 -30.26 24.56
C ALA A 12 39.97 -28.85 24.29
N SER A 13 40.37 -28.28 23.19
CA SER A 13 39.81 -27.07 22.63
C SER A 13 38.35 -27.29 22.23
N LEU A 14 37.46 -26.57 22.87
CA LEU A 14 36.07 -26.43 22.47
C LEU A 14 36.00 -25.68 21.12
N PRO A 15 35.12 -26.06 20.20
CA PRO A 15 34.92 -25.30 18.97
C PRO A 15 34.28 -23.96 19.26
N ASP A 16 34.91 -22.91 18.78
CA ASP A 16 34.41 -21.54 18.73
C ASP A 16 33.04 -21.48 18.08
N ASN A 17 32.01 -21.25 18.87
CA ASN A 17 30.65 -21.04 18.45
C ASN A 17 30.42 -19.56 18.13
N ASN A 18 31.16 -19.02 17.16
CA ASN A 18 31.10 -17.61 16.79
C ASN A 18 30.63 -17.39 15.35
N ASP A 19 29.61 -18.15 14.91
CA ASP A 19 29.06 -18.04 13.53
C ASP A 19 27.56 -17.67 13.52
N GLN A 20 27.11 -16.92 14.51
CA GLN A 20 25.72 -16.42 14.55
C GLN A 20 25.60 -14.88 14.52
N SER A 21 26.69 -14.12 14.47
CA SER A 21 26.61 -12.66 14.51
C SER A 21 26.59 -11.98 13.13
N ASP A 22 26.82 -12.71 12.03
CA ASP A 22 27.02 -12.11 10.70
C ASP A 22 25.78 -12.15 9.78
N ARG A 23 24.62 -12.59 10.29
CA ARG A 23 23.36 -12.59 9.50
C ARG A 23 22.48 -11.36 9.69
N ARG A 24 22.89 -10.37 10.47
CA ARG A 24 22.09 -9.17 10.79
C ARG A 24 22.48 -7.89 10.07
N GLU A 25 23.46 -7.91 9.19
CA GLU A 25 24.01 -6.68 8.60
C GLU A 25 23.30 -6.14 7.35
N HIS A 26 22.27 -6.81 6.82
CA HIS A 26 21.72 -6.40 5.51
C HIS A 26 20.24 -5.99 5.50
N THR A 27 19.62 -5.71 6.65
CA THR A 27 18.20 -5.32 6.59
C THR A 27 17.91 -4.12 7.51
N ARG A 28 18.22 -2.91 7.06
CA ARG A 28 17.63 -1.73 7.69
C ARG A 28 16.15 -1.69 7.37
N ASN A 29 15.34 -2.11 8.32
CA ASN A 29 13.89 -1.93 8.25
C ASN A 29 13.56 -0.43 8.38
N ILE A 30 12.91 0.12 7.38
CA ILE A 30 12.46 1.51 7.39
C ILE A 30 10.99 1.52 7.77
N LYS A 31 10.67 2.11 8.92
CA LYS A 31 9.29 2.33 9.33
C LYS A 31 8.62 3.33 8.41
N VAL A 32 7.49 2.94 7.86
CA VAL A 32 6.71 3.76 6.95
C VAL A 32 5.24 3.70 7.34
N MET A 33 4.46 4.67 6.84
CA MET A 33 3.00 4.62 6.91
C MET A 33 2.47 5.02 5.52
N ARG A 34 2.33 4.05 4.65
CA ARG A 34 1.86 4.27 3.28
C ARG A 34 0.72 3.33 2.93
N ILE A 35 -0.29 3.90 2.33
CA ILE A 35 -1.37 3.11 1.74
C ILE A 35 -0.83 2.41 0.50
N ALA A 36 -1.17 1.11 0.40
CA ALA A 36 -0.86 0.26 -0.73
C ALA A 36 -2.13 -0.42 -1.25
N ARG A 37 -2.18 -0.65 -2.54
CA ARG A 37 -3.11 -1.59 -3.15
C ARG A 37 -2.46 -2.98 -3.10
N LEU A 38 -3.18 -3.92 -2.52
CA LEU A 38 -2.79 -5.31 -2.42
C LEU A 38 -3.67 -6.11 -3.37
N LYS A 39 -3.06 -6.98 -4.16
CA LYS A 39 -3.77 -7.89 -5.04
C LYS A 39 -3.32 -9.30 -4.73
N ASP A 40 -4.23 -10.12 -4.20
CA ASP A 40 -4.03 -11.55 -4.06
C ASP A 40 -4.17 -12.20 -5.43
N ILE A 41 -3.11 -12.87 -5.88
CA ILE A 41 -3.04 -13.43 -7.23
C ILE A 41 -3.93 -14.69 -7.34
N GLN A 42 -3.98 -15.51 -6.28
CA GLN A 42 -4.78 -16.74 -6.26
C GLN A 42 -6.27 -16.44 -6.15
N MET A 43 -6.65 -15.51 -5.29
CA MET A 43 -8.05 -15.15 -5.06
C MET A 43 -8.58 -14.13 -6.07
N HIS A 44 -7.74 -13.53 -6.90
CA HIS A 44 -8.08 -12.43 -7.82
C HIS A 44 -8.76 -11.26 -7.10
N ALA A 45 -8.44 -11.08 -5.82
CA ALA A 45 -9.03 -10.06 -4.95
C ALA A 45 -8.08 -8.89 -4.75
N GLU A 46 -8.64 -7.69 -4.76
CA GLU A 46 -7.89 -6.47 -4.43
C GLU A 46 -8.35 -5.94 -3.08
N CYS A 47 -7.40 -5.49 -2.26
CA CYS A 47 -7.70 -4.82 -1.01
C CYS A 47 -6.76 -3.67 -0.71
N LEU A 48 -7.17 -2.88 0.26
CA LEU A 48 -6.38 -1.80 0.82
C LEU A 48 -5.48 -2.35 1.93
N GLY A 49 -4.23 -1.92 1.96
CA GLY A 49 -3.28 -2.19 3.03
C GLY A 49 -2.53 -0.95 3.48
N MET A 50 -2.04 -0.99 4.71
CA MET A 50 -1.12 0.00 5.26
C MET A 50 0.24 -0.64 5.46
N VAL A 51 1.21 -0.24 4.66
CA VAL A 51 2.60 -0.68 4.84
C VAL A 51 3.17 -0.02 6.09
N ARG A 52 3.72 -0.84 6.99
CA ARG A 52 4.28 -0.44 8.29
C ARG A 52 5.79 -0.41 8.29
N ASP A 53 6.36 -1.37 7.58
CA ASP A 53 7.80 -1.58 7.56
C ASP A 53 8.23 -2.13 6.20
N VAL A 54 9.39 -1.71 5.71
CA VAL A 54 9.97 -2.16 4.44
C VAL A 54 11.46 -2.40 4.62
N SER A 55 11.92 -3.51 4.06
CA SER A 55 13.32 -3.87 3.92
C SER A 55 13.62 -4.30 2.49
N SER A 56 14.89 -4.56 2.16
CA SER A 56 15.25 -5.06 0.83
C SER A 56 14.58 -6.40 0.47
N GLY A 57 14.36 -7.27 1.46
CA GLY A 57 13.80 -8.61 1.24
C GLY A 57 12.30 -8.76 1.51
N GLY A 58 11.62 -7.71 2.02
CA GLY A 58 10.21 -7.85 2.35
C GLY A 58 9.57 -6.63 3.00
N MET A 59 8.30 -6.77 3.37
CA MET A 59 7.56 -5.72 4.05
C MET A 59 6.52 -6.27 5.03
N MET A 60 6.13 -5.43 5.97
CA MET A 60 5.04 -5.68 6.91
C MET A 60 3.85 -4.79 6.57
N ILE A 61 2.66 -5.38 6.46
CA ILE A 61 1.46 -4.70 5.98
C ILE A 61 0.28 -5.04 6.88
N ASP A 62 -0.49 -4.02 7.29
CA ASP A 62 -1.83 -4.22 7.85
C ASP A 62 -2.82 -4.26 6.69
N ALA A 63 -3.40 -5.42 6.40
CA ALA A 63 -4.38 -5.60 5.34
C ALA A 63 -5.81 -5.42 5.86
N LEU A 64 -6.69 -4.81 5.06
CA LEU A 64 -8.11 -4.69 5.42
C LEU A 64 -8.88 -6.01 5.25
N PHE A 65 -8.45 -6.84 4.32
CA PHE A 65 -8.98 -8.18 4.10
C PHE A 65 -8.04 -9.25 4.65
N PRO A 66 -8.58 -10.41 5.07
CA PRO A 66 -7.74 -11.54 5.44
C PRO A 66 -7.00 -12.07 4.21
N LEU A 67 -5.68 -12.03 4.29
CA LEU A 67 -4.77 -12.64 3.32
C LEU A 67 -4.22 -13.93 3.92
N GLU A 68 -3.93 -14.93 3.10
CA GLU A 68 -3.50 -16.24 3.55
C GLU A 68 -2.00 -16.48 3.34
N VAL A 69 -1.37 -17.17 4.30
CA VAL A 69 0.05 -17.55 4.20
C VAL A 69 0.25 -18.50 3.03
N GLY A 70 1.32 -18.29 2.27
CA GLY A 70 1.63 -19.01 1.03
C GLY A 70 1.05 -18.39 -0.23
N HIS A 71 0.14 -17.40 -0.10
CA HIS A 71 -0.37 -16.70 -1.28
C HIS A 71 0.66 -15.72 -1.85
N GLN A 72 0.67 -15.64 -3.18
CA GLN A 72 1.41 -14.62 -3.91
C GLN A 72 0.59 -13.34 -3.97
N ILE A 73 1.22 -12.22 -3.63
CA ILE A 73 0.57 -10.91 -3.72
C ILE A 73 1.38 -9.93 -4.55
N SER A 74 0.67 -9.00 -5.18
CA SER A 74 1.23 -7.78 -5.74
C SER A 74 0.90 -6.62 -4.80
N VAL A 75 1.90 -5.81 -4.50
CA VAL A 75 1.80 -4.63 -3.63
C VAL A 75 2.16 -3.39 -4.43
N ALA A 76 1.22 -2.48 -4.62
CA ALA A 76 1.42 -1.22 -5.31
C ALA A 76 1.36 -0.04 -4.32
N LEU A 77 2.49 0.63 -4.14
CA LEU A 77 2.59 1.90 -3.40
C LEU A 77 2.27 3.10 -4.30
N LEU A 78 2.43 2.93 -5.60
CA LEU A 78 2.08 3.86 -6.67
C LEU A 78 1.42 3.06 -7.80
N ASP A 79 0.60 3.69 -8.63
CA ASP A 79 -0.12 3.02 -9.73
C ASP A 79 0.80 2.33 -10.75
N ASP A 80 2.04 2.79 -10.85
CA ASP A 80 3.04 2.33 -11.81
C ASP A 80 4.20 1.55 -11.17
N GLN A 81 4.07 1.18 -9.90
CA GLN A 81 5.10 0.45 -9.16
C GLN A 81 4.45 -0.72 -8.42
N GLU A 82 4.62 -1.91 -8.94
CA GLU A 82 4.15 -3.15 -8.33
C GLU A 82 5.34 -3.97 -7.84
N LEU A 83 5.27 -4.39 -6.59
CA LEU A 83 6.20 -5.31 -5.95
C LEU A 83 5.49 -6.64 -5.76
N THR A 84 6.12 -7.73 -6.14
CA THR A 84 5.57 -9.07 -5.96
C THR A 84 6.27 -9.82 -4.84
N GLY A 85 5.52 -10.62 -4.11
CA GLY A 85 6.07 -11.43 -3.03
C GLY A 85 5.06 -12.44 -2.51
N GLU A 86 5.54 -13.26 -1.58
CA GLU A 86 4.75 -14.30 -0.92
C GLU A 86 4.45 -13.90 0.52
N ILE A 87 3.24 -14.18 0.99
CA ILE A 87 2.86 -14.00 2.39
C ILE A 87 3.49 -15.13 3.20
N VAL A 88 4.48 -14.81 4.02
CA VAL A 88 5.25 -15.80 4.78
C VAL A 88 4.80 -15.96 6.22
N TRP A 89 4.06 -14.99 6.77
CA TRP A 89 3.42 -15.08 8.08
C TRP A 89 2.21 -14.14 8.17
N ARG A 90 1.34 -14.43 9.13
CA ARG A 90 0.16 -13.61 9.44
C ARG A 90 -0.11 -13.57 10.93
N GLU A 91 -0.42 -12.40 11.44
CA GLU A 91 -0.90 -12.18 12.82
C GLU A 91 -2.09 -11.20 12.77
N GLY A 92 -3.29 -11.75 12.96
CA GLY A 92 -4.53 -10.99 12.83
C GLY A 92 -4.69 -10.40 11.41
N ARG A 93 -4.61 -9.08 11.30
CA ARG A 93 -4.67 -8.33 10.03
C ARG A 93 -3.28 -7.99 9.48
N THR A 94 -2.24 -8.18 10.26
CA THR A 94 -0.87 -7.89 9.85
C THR A 94 -0.27 -9.10 9.16
N VAL A 95 0.34 -8.89 8.02
CA VAL A 95 1.03 -9.91 7.23
C VAL A 95 2.47 -9.50 6.96
N GLY A 96 3.36 -10.49 6.92
CA GLY A 96 4.72 -10.32 6.42
C GLY A 96 4.82 -10.87 5.01
N VAL A 97 5.31 -10.03 4.12
CA VAL A 97 5.53 -10.34 2.71
C VAL A 97 7.02 -10.45 2.45
N LYS A 98 7.45 -11.57 1.89
CA LYS A 98 8.81 -11.76 1.38
C LYS A 98 8.79 -11.48 -0.12
N PHE A 99 9.64 -10.58 -0.57
CA PHE A 99 9.74 -10.27 -1.99
C PHE A 99 10.35 -11.43 -2.80
N ALA A 100 9.97 -11.53 -4.06
CA ALA A 100 10.57 -12.48 -5.00
C ALA A 100 12.03 -12.10 -5.29
N ASP A 101 12.33 -10.82 -5.41
CA ASP A 101 13.64 -10.24 -5.64
C ASP A 101 13.94 -9.15 -4.61
N GLU A 102 15.21 -8.93 -4.29
CA GLU A 102 15.60 -7.82 -3.43
C GLU A 102 15.31 -6.47 -4.09
N ILE A 103 14.82 -5.52 -3.30
CA ILE A 103 14.47 -4.17 -3.77
C ILE A 103 15.42 -3.11 -3.21
N ALA A 104 15.62 -2.03 -3.96
CA ALA A 104 16.24 -0.80 -3.47
C ALA A 104 15.18 0.01 -2.70
N VAL A 105 15.19 -0.11 -1.37
CA VAL A 105 14.15 0.48 -0.50
C VAL A 105 14.02 1.99 -0.70
N GLU A 106 15.14 2.69 -0.85
CA GLU A 106 15.20 4.13 -1.06
C GLU A 106 14.48 4.52 -2.36
N GLU A 107 14.62 3.76 -3.43
CA GLU A 107 13.95 4.00 -4.71
C GLU A 107 12.45 3.76 -4.62
N VAL A 108 12.06 2.68 -3.92
CA VAL A 108 10.66 2.33 -3.70
C VAL A 108 9.96 3.36 -2.81
N LEU A 109 10.64 3.88 -1.79
CA LEU A 109 10.12 4.87 -0.87
C LEU A 109 10.34 6.31 -1.35
N ALA A 110 11.19 6.54 -2.34
CA ALA A 110 11.38 7.87 -2.90
C ALA A 110 10.02 8.49 -3.26
N ARG A 111 9.87 9.76 -2.95
CA ARG A 111 8.69 10.51 -3.43
C ARG A 111 8.68 10.41 -4.95
N PRO A 112 7.50 10.29 -5.57
CA PRO A 112 7.43 10.12 -7.00
C PRO A 112 8.24 11.21 -7.68
N ALA A 113 9.32 10.82 -8.33
CA ALA A 113 10.02 11.68 -9.24
C ALA A 113 9.02 12.14 -10.31
N VAL A 114 9.11 13.38 -10.72
CA VAL A 114 8.38 13.82 -11.91
C VAL A 114 8.89 12.95 -13.06
N LYS A 115 8.00 12.19 -13.69
CA LYS A 115 8.36 11.40 -14.86
C LYS A 115 8.96 12.32 -15.95
N ILE A 116 9.73 11.74 -16.86
CA ILE A 116 10.35 12.45 -17.98
C ILE A 116 9.30 13.24 -18.79
N ASP A 117 8.04 12.78 -18.81
CA ASP A 117 6.89 13.44 -19.44
C ASP A 117 6.22 14.54 -18.57
N GLY A 118 6.80 14.89 -17.42
CA GLY A 118 6.25 15.87 -16.49
C GLY A 118 5.09 15.38 -15.64
N GLN A 119 4.66 14.13 -15.81
CA GLN A 119 3.61 13.55 -14.98
C GLN A 119 4.17 13.06 -13.65
N ARG A 120 3.44 13.32 -12.57
CA ARG A 120 3.77 12.75 -11.25
C ARG A 120 3.21 11.35 -11.15
N SER A 121 3.99 10.43 -10.57
CA SER A 121 3.50 9.10 -10.19
C SER A 121 2.25 9.24 -9.32
N ARG A 122 1.25 8.42 -9.59
CA ARG A 122 -0.07 8.52 -8.96
C ARG A 122 -0.16 7.56 -7.78
N LEU A 123 -0.84 8.02 -6.73
CA LEU A 123 -1.21 7.14 -5.62
C LEU A 123 -2.10 6.00 -6.12
N PRO A 124 -2.03 4.82 -5.45
CA PRO A 124 -2.81 3.65 -5.84
C PRO A 124 -4.29 3.99 -5.97
N ARG A 125 -4.90 3.44 -6.99
CA ARG A 125 -6.32 3.57 -7.28
C ARG A 125 -7.01 2.25 -7.09
N PHE A 126 -8.21 2.34 -6.54
CA PHE A 126 -9.06 1.21 -6.28
C PHE A 126 -10.29 1.30 -7.16
N GLN A 127 -10.68 0.20 -7.75
CA GLN A 127 -11.96 0.10 -8.44
C GLN A 127 -13.08 0.21 -7.40
N ALA A 128 -14.12 0.92 -7.78
CA ALA A 128 -15.32 1.07 -6.96
C ALA A 128 -16.53 1.10 -7.92
N CYS A 129 -17.66 0.65 -7.46
CA CYS A 129 -18.91 0.80 -8.19
C CYS A 129 -19.98 1.21 -7.17
N LYS A 130 -19.97 2.47 -6.79
CA LYS A 130 -20.81 2.97 -5.70
C LYS A 130 -21.64 4.16 -6.14
N SER A 131 -22.97 4.08 -5.94
CA SER A 131 -23.85 5.21 -6.17
C SER A 131 -23.56 6.31 -5.17
N THR A 132 -23.48 7.53 -5.65
CA THR A 132 -23.17 8.72 -4.86
C THR A 132 -23.90 9.94 -5.44
N HIS A 133 -23.73 11.09 -4.82
CA HIS A 133 -24.28 12.34 -5.31
C HIS A 133 -23.18 13.40 -5.39
N ILE A 134 -23.25 14.25 -6.36
CA ILE A 134 -22.42 15.45 -6.45
C ILE A 134 -23.28 16.70 -6.32
N THR A 135 -22.80 17.68 -5.56
CA THR A 135 -23.37 19.02 -5.52
C THR A 135 -22.52 19.95 -6.38
N TYR A 136 -23.16 20.58 -7.38
CA TYR A 136 -22.56 21.54 -8.27
C TYR A 136 -23.56 22.65 -8.57
N ASP A 137 -23.16 23.94 -8.51
CA ASP A 137 -24.04 25.10 -8.68
C ASP A 137 -25.32 25.03 -7.84
N ASN A 138 -25.18 24.66 -6.56
CA ASN A 138 -26.29 24.50 -5.59
C ASN A 138 -27.35 23.45 -6.00
N ARG A 139 -27.04 22.58 -6.92
CA ARG A 139 -27.92 21.47 -7.33
C ARG A 139 -27.24 20.13 -7.05
N VAL A 140 -28.05 19.15 -6.71
CA VAL A 140 -27.61 17.77 -6.46
C VAL A 140 -27.87 16.93 -7.70
N TYR A 141 -26.89 16.14 -8.09
CA TYR A 141 -26.97 15.23 -9.24
C TYR A 141 -26.50 13.84 -8.82
N ASP A 142 -27.15 12.85 -9.38
CA ASP A 142 -26.73 11.46 -9.21
C ASP A 142 -25.41 11.22 -9.92
N ALA A 143 -24.57 10.42 -9.31
CA ALA A 143 -23.28 10.02 -9.85
C ALA A 143 -22.93 8.61 -9.41
N VAL A 144 -22.05 7.96 -10.19
CA VAL A 144 -21.49 6.66 -9.85
C VAL A 144 -19.98 6.81 -9.76
N LEU A 145 -19.45 6.46 -8.59
CA LEU A 145 -18.02 6.34 -8.38
C LEU A 145 -17.51 5.09 -9.09
N SER A 146 -16.56 5.22 -9.98
CA SER A 146 -15.96 4.08 -10.70
C SER A 146 -14.53 3.77 -10.27
N ASN A 147 -13.85 4.74 -9.64
CA ASN A 147 -12.47 4.57 -9.22
C ASN A 147 -12.10 5.66 -8.20
N ILE A 148 -11.33 5.31 -7.19
CA ILE A 148 -10.95 6.22 -6.10
C ILE A 148 -9.49 6.00 -5.67
N SER A 149 -8.85 7.07 -5.23
CA SER A 149 -7.56 7.07 -4.53
C SER A 149 -7.62 8.07 -3.38
N GLN A 150 -6.58 8.15 -2.55
CA GLN A 150 -6.54 9.19 -1.50
C GLN A 150 -6.66 10.62 -2.02
N ARG A 151 -6.27 10.89 -3.27
CA ARG A 151 -6.19 12.25 -3.83
C ARG A 151 -7.35 12.61 -4.74
N GLY A 152 -8.11 11.67 -5.23
CA GLY A 152 -9.17 11.96 -6.19
C GLY A 152 -9.96 10.74 -6.62
N ALA A 153 -10.94 10.99 -7.46
CA ALA A 153 -11.87 9.99 -7.94
C ALA A 153 -12.19 10.16 -9.42
N LYS A 154 -12.75 9.10 -10.00
CA LYS A 154 -13.41 9.07 -11.29
C LYS A 154 -14.88 8.77 -11.07
N LEU A 155 -15.75 9.64 -11.58
CA LEU A 155 -17.20 9.50 -11.47
C LEU A 155 -17.84 9.59 -12.86
N SER A 156 -18.96 8.90 -13.01
CA SER A 156 -19.91 9.19 -14.09
C SER A 156 -21.10 9.94 -13.48
N CYS A 157 -21.60 10.96 -14.19
CA CYS A 157 -22.76 11.75 -13.73
C CYS A 157 -23.49 12.32 -14.93
N ASP A 158 -24.80 12.50 -14.79
CA ASP A 158 -25.66 13.03 -15.85
C ASP A 158 -25.40 14.51 -16.14
N ALA A 159 -25.10 15.28 -15.11
CA ALA A 159 -24.65 16.65 -15.26
C ALA A 159 -23.13 16.71 -15.17
N VAL A 160 -22.49 17.09 -16.27
CA VAL A 160 -21.03 17.18 -16.34
C VAL A 160 -20.57 18.59 -15.96
N PRO A 161 -20.06 18.78 -14.71
CA PRO A 161 -19.54 20.07 -14.28
C PRO A 161 -18.41 20.58 -15.18
N ARG A 162 -18.22 21.90 -15.20
CA ARG A 162 -17.14 22.52 -15.99
C ARG A 162 -15.76 22.14 -15.41
N MET A 163 -14.74 22.10 -16.26
CA MET A 163 -13.35 21.99 -15.79
C MET A 163 -13.01 23.11 -14.82
N ASN A 164 -12.21 22.77 -13.81
CA ASN A 164 -11.78 23.65 -12.72
C ASN A 164 -12.90 24.17 -11.82
N SER A 165 -14.14 23.67 -11.95
CA SER A 165 -15.20 23.97 -10.99
C SER A 165 -15.04 23.14 -9.73
N ASN A 166 -15.51 23.70 -8.62
CA ASN A 166 -15.58 23.01 -7.35
C ASN A 166 -16.92 22.26 -7.26
N ILE A 167 -16.83 21.06 -6.73
CA ILE A 167 -17.98 20.22 -6.43
C ILE A 167 -17.85 19.64 -5.02
N VAL A 168 -18.95 19.20 -4.47
CA VAL A 168 -18.96 18.41 -3.23
C VAL A 168 -19.51 17.03 -3.55
N ILE A 169 -18.75 15.99 -3.22
CA ILE A 169 -19.15 14.60 -3.39
C ILE A 169 -19.66 14.10 -2.05
N ARG A 170 -20.87 13.58 -2.01
CA ARG A 170 -21.45 12.98 -0.80
C ARG A 170 -21.09 11.52 -0.76
N MET A 171 -20.18 11.20 0.15
CA MET A 171 -19.65 9.83 0.30
C MET A 171 -20.63 8.92 1.06
N ASP A 172 -21.25 9.41 2.09
CA ASP A 172 -22.35 8.80 2.85
C ASP A 172 -23.23 9.91 3.45
N PRO A 173 -24.31 9.62 4.18
CA PRO A 173 -25.19 10.64 4.75
C PRO A 173 -24.46 11.66 5.63
N ASN A 174 -23.34 11.28 6.26
CA ASN A 174 -22.61 12.10 7.23
C ASN A 174 -21.29 12.66 6.69
N HIS A 175 -20.77 12.12 5.58
CA HIS A 175 -19.47 12.49 5.02
C HIS A 175 -19.58 13.02 3.61
N SER A 176 -18.95 14.15 3.39
CA SER A 176 -18.79 14.74 2.07
C SER A 176 -17.36 15.24 1.87
N VAL A 177 -16.93 15.24 0.63
CA VAL A 177 -15.58 15.66 0.25
C VAL A 177 -15.65 16.71 -0.84
N ALA A 178 -15.02 17.86 -0.59
CA ALA A 178 -14.84 18.89 -1.58
C ALA A 178 -13.77 18.51 -2.59
N ALA A 179 -14.02 18.77 -3.86
CA ALA A 179 -13.12 18.41 -4.94
C ALA A 179 -13.18 19.44 -6.09
N THR A 180 -12.15 19.44 -6.90
CA THR A 180 -12.07 20.22 -8.15
C THR A 180 -12.08 19.31 -9.34
N VAL A 181 -12.89 19.59 -10.35
CA VAL A 181 -12.93 18.86 -11.62
C VAL A 181 -11.66 19.15 -12.42
N LYS A 182 -10.83 18.14 -12.65
CA LYS A 182 -9.55 18.25 -13.35
C LYS A 182 -9.63 17.92 -14.84
N TRP A 183 -10.52 16.99 -15.19
CA TRP A 183 -10.78 16.62 -16.57
C TRP A 183 -12.20 16.08 -16.70
N ARG A 184 -12.70 16.07 -17.92
CA ARG A 184 -14.01 15.53 -18.26
C ARG A 184 -13.98 14.89 -19.66
N SER A 185 -14.78 13.85 -19.85
CA SER A 185 -14.97 13.17 -21.14
C SER A 185 -16.37 12.56 -21.16
N ALA A 186 -17.21 12.99 -22.08
CA ALA A 186 -18.65 12.63 -22.11
C ALA A 186 -19.30 12.84 -20.73
N GLN A 187 -19.88 11.80 -20.15
CA GLN A 187 -20.50 11.80 -18.82
C GLN A 187 -19.54 11.48 -17.67
N ILE A 188 -18.24 11.41 -17.94
CA ILE A 188 -17.24 11.02 -16.97
C ILE A 188 -16.43 12.27 -16.56
N ILE A 189 -16.20 12.41 -15.25
CA ILE A 189 -15.32 13.42 -14.68
C ILE A 189 -14.23 12.78 -13.84
N GLY A 190 -13.05 13.38 -13.89
CA GLY A 190 -11.98 13.11 -12.93
C GLY A 190 -11.78 14.29 -12.03
N VAL A 191 -11.74 14.03 -10.73
CA VAL A 191 -11.67 15.06 -9.71
C VAL A 191 -10.46 14.90 -8.81
N GLU A 192 -9.97 16.01 -8.27
CA GLU A 192 -8.95 16.05 -7.24
C GLU A 192 -9.59 16.57 -5.95
N PHE A 193 -9.44 15.81 -4.87
CA PHE A 193 -9.94 16.19 -3.54
C PHE A 193 -9.13 17.36 -2.97
N HIS A 194 -9.76 18.24 -2.22
CA HIS A 194 -9.10 19.36 -1.55
C HIS A 194 -8.24 18.90 -0.35
N ARG A 195 -8.43 17.69 0.13
CA ARG A 195 -7.61 17.03 1.14
C ARG A 195 -7.32 15.59 0.75
N LEU A 196 -6.26 15.02 1.31
CA LEU A 196 -6.05 13.57 1.19
C LEU A 196 -7.11 12.84 2.03
N LEU A 197 -7.70 11.79 1.48
CA LEU A 197 -8.58 10.91 2.26
C LEU A 197 -7.76 10.08 3.23
N PRO A 198 -8.14 10.06 4.52
CA PRO A 198 -7.62 9.08 5.47
C PRO A 198 -7.91 7.65 5.01
N MET A 199 -7.09 6.70 5.48
CA MET A 199 -7.26 5.29 5.13
C MET A 199 -8.65 4.75 5.50
N ALA A 200 -9.18 5.13 6.66
CA ALA A 200 -10.50 4.68 7.10
C ALA A 200 -11.61 5.13 6.14
N GLU A 201 -11.64 6.41 5.78
CA GLU A 201 -12.60 6.93 4.81
C GLU A 201 -12.45 6.27 3.42
N LEU A 202 -11.22 6.04 2.98
CA LEU A 202 -10.96 5.36 1.71
C LEU A 202 -11.45 3.91 1.74
N ALA A 203 -11.26 3.23 2.88
CA ALA A 203 -11.72 1.86 3.11
C ALA A 203 -13.25 1.74 2.99
N ASP A 204 -13.99 2.67 3.59
CA ASP A 204 -15.47 2.69 3.54
C ASP A 204 -16.00 2.87 2.11
N TRP A 205 -15.20 3.48 1.25
CA TRP A 205 -15.54 3.67 -0.17
C TRP A 205 -15.19 2.49 -1.07
N ILE A 206 -14.20 1.70 -0.67
CA ILE A 206 -13.74 0.52 -1.41
C ILE A 206 -14.50 -0.73 -0.97
N ALA A 207 -14.97 -0.76 0.29
CA ALA A 207 -15.76 -1.88 0.81
C ALA A 207 -16.98 -2.08 -0.12
N LEU A 208 -17.08 -3.28 -0.66
CA LEU A 208 -18.25 -3.74 -1.40
C LEU A 208 -19.38 -3.91 -0.39
N ASP A 209 -20.54 -3.34 -0.70
CA ASP A 209 -21.77 -3.62 0.04
C ASP A 209 -22.18 -5.08 -0.12
#